data_eebcd6aae39f029de93904f1a1a51b30
#
_entry.id   eebcd6aae39f029de93904f1a1a51b30
#
_cell.length_a   1.000
_cell.length_b   1.000
_cell.length_c   1.000
_cell.angle_alpha   90.00
_cell.angle_beta   90.00
_cell.angle_gamma   90.00
#
_symmetry.space_group_name_H-M   'P 1'
#
loop_
_entity.id
_entity.type
_entity.pdbx_description
1 polymer ?
#
loop_
_entity_poly.entity_id
_entity_poly.type
_entity_poly.pdbx_seq_one_letter_code
_entity_poly.pdbx_strand_id
1 'polypeptide(L)'
;MPARESRFDLLRLLSMYMIVCGHLVYHGIRQVLTPELEYQAFGESATGQVNFVLTQLLGLLCNVGPNVFIMITGYFLIVPRTFRSVWNKGVRLWLTIVFYGVAIYSVAALCRHTFDSRELLTQLTPIYSTTYWFMTMYMGILLLSPFLAKMAQSLSRREYQMLLGVLLVMNFGHEQMGYAFVYGSRQLFFIFIFLIGGYVRLHQPSGRWLAWTGAAYLLTCVALTGIFAVSQMMFHTTPYLHIKGLANNSAPLFTSVCLFLWFSSLPNPTSRVAHWAVRTSPYILSVYLIHEHSEVRALLWDRLIRPTEYLHDWYFLFYALGACAVVMAVCIAVDMLRKRVSSLIPPRAPHPNADAVGQR
;
A
#
# COMPACT_ATOMS: atom_id res chain seq x y z
N MET A 1 -20.15 -10.35 -18.13
CA MET A 1 -19.27 -9.87 -17.04
C MET A 1 -19.58 -8.42 -16.81
N PRO A 2 -19.71 -7.91 -15.58
CA PRO A 2 -19.87 -6.49 -15.33
C PRO A 2 -18.69 -5.73 -15.96
N ALA A 3 -18.96 -4.55 -16.51
CA ALA A 3 -17.93 -3.72 -17.14
C ALA A 3 -16.81 -3.42 -16.13
N ARG A 4 -15.56 -3.46 -16.59
CA ARG A 4 -14.39 -3.19 -15.76
C ARG A 4 -14.40 -1.73 -15.29
N GLU A 5 -14.29 -1.50 -13.99
CA GLU A 5 -14.31 -0.17 -13.41
C GLU A 5 -12.91 0.45 -13.44
N SER A 6 -12.55 1.09 -14.55
CA SER A 6 -11.23 1.66 -14.84
C SER A 6 -10.77 2.75 -13.83
N ARG A 7 -11.71 3.42 -13.15
CA ARG A 7 -11.41 4.35 -12.05
C ARG A 7 -10.63 3.68 -10.91
N PHE A 8 -10.95 2.42 -10.59
CA PHE A 8 -10.20 1.69 -9.56
C PHE A 8 -8.84 1.17 -10.04
N ASP A 9 -8.67 0.94 -11.35
CA ASP A 9 -7.34 0.65 -11.89
C ASP A 9 -6.43 1.89 -11.82
N LEU A 10 -6.97 3.09 -12.08
CA LEU A 10 -6.28 4.36 -11.84
C LEU A 10 -5.93 4.56 -10.37
N LEU A 11 -6.91 4.32 -9.48
CA LEU A 11 -6.69 4.46 -8.05
C LEU A 11 -5.61 3.48 -7.53
N ARG A 12 -5.53 2.26 -8.05
CA ARG A 12 -4.46 1.31 -7.72
C ARG A 12 -3.09 1.84 -8.17
N LEU A 13 -2.99 2.37 -9.40
CA LEU A 13 -1.74 2.96 -9.89
C LEU A 13 -1.30 4.14 -9.03
N LEU A 14 -2.24 5.06 -8.77
CA LEU A 14 -1.97 6.21 -7.91
C LEU A 14 -1.53 5.77 -6.51
N SER A 15 -2.24 4.82 -5.90
CA SER A 15 -1.91 4.31 -4.57
C SER A 15 -0.53 3.65 -4.54
N MET A 16 -0.14 2.91 -5.60
CA MET A 16 1.20 2.33 -5.67
C MET A 16 2.27 3.41 -5.83
N TYR A 17 2.04 4.42 -6.67
CA TYR A 17 2.94 5.55 -6.79
C TYR A 17 3.12 6.29 -5.45
N MET A 18 2.01 6.51 -4.73
CA MET A 18 2.04 7.06 -3.37
C MET A 18 2.84 6.17 -2.41
N ILE A 19 2.71 4.84 -2.49
CA ILE A 19 3.51 3.92 -1.67
C ILE A 19 5.01 4.09 -1.97
N VAL A 20 5.40 4.17 -3.24
CA VAL A 20 6.81 4.39 -3.61
C VAL A 20 7.32 5.74 -3.09
N CYS A 21 6.54 6.82 -3.23
CA CYS A 21 6.87 8.13 -2.68
C CYS A 21 6.94 8.12 -1.14
N GLY A 22 5.99 7.45 -0.48
CA GLY A 22 6.01 7.25 0.97
C GLY A 22 7.25 6.49 1.44
N HIS A 23 7.71 5.49 0.68
CA HIS A 23 8.94 4.76 0.98
C HIS A 23 10.20 5.59 0.74
N LEU A 24 10.22 6.47 -0.25
CA LEU A 24 11.30 7.47 -0.39
C LEU A 24 11.41 8.34 0.87
N VAL A 25 10.27 8.87 1.36
CA VAL A 25 10.26 9.71 2.57
C VAL A 25 10.64 8.87 3.80
N TYR A 26 10.10 7.66 3.92
CA TYR A 26 10.33 6.82 5.11
C TYR A 26 11.73 6.20 5.12
N HIS A 27 12.11 5.48 4.07
CA HIS A 27 13.39 4.76 4.02
C HIS A 27 14.55 5.66 3.59
N GLY A 28 14.32 6.56 2.62
CA GLY A 28 15.40 7.39 2.08
C GLY A 28 15.71 8.63 2.92
N ILE A 29 14.79 9.11 3.75
CA ILE A 29 15.00 10.32 4.56
C ILE A 29 14.89 10.00 6.05
N ARG A 30 13.72 9.59 6.54
CA ARG A 30 13.43 9.44 7.97
C ARG A 30 14.16 8.30 8.66
N GLN A 31 14.46 7.23 7.94
CA GLN A 31 15.18 6.08 8.50
C GLN A 31 16.69 6.35 8.61
N VAL A 32 17.20 7.24 7.76
CA VAL A 32 18.59 7.69 7.76
C VAL A 32 18.79 8.82 8.78
N LEU A 33 17.76 9.63 9.02
CA LEU A 33 17.76 10.76 9.94
C LEU A 33 16.86 10.45 11.14
N THR A 34 17.36 10.65 12.37
CA THR A 34 16.48 10.61 13.53
C THR A 34 15.43 11.75 13.44
N PRO A 35 14.28 11.64 14.10
CA PRO A 35 13.27 12.70 14.04
C PRO A 35 13.77 14.08 14.45
N GLU A 36 14.67 14.13 15.42
CA GLU A 36 15.29 15.38 15.88
C GLU A 36 16.25 15.94 14.81
N LEU A 37 16.92 15.06 14.07
CA LEU A 37 17.85 15.41 13.01
C LEU A 37 17.14 15.67 11.68
N GLU A 38 15.88 15.20 11.50
CA GLU A 38 15.15 15.38 10.24
C GLU A 38 15.03 16.86 9.88
N TYR A 39 14.56 17.71 10.81
CA TYR A 39 14.43 19.14 10.56
C TYR A 39 15.80 19.83 10.38
N GLN A 40 16.77 19.47 11.22
CA GLN A 40 18.12 20.06 11.16
C GLN A 40 18.81 19.73 9.83
N ALA A 41 18.57 18.55 9.26
CA ALA A 41 19.17 18.14 7.99
C ALA A 41 18.70 18.99 6.81
N PHE A 42 17.52 19.61 6.89
CA PHE A 42 17.05 20.56 5.86
C PHE A 42 17.68 21.95 6.03
N GLY A 43 18.31 22.25 7.16
CA GLY A 43 18.99 23.51 7.45
C GLY A 43 18.06 24.72 7.55
N GLU A 44 18.68 25.89 7.82
CA GLU A 44 17.95 27.16 8.06
C GLU A 44 17.69 27.96 6.77
N SER A 45 18.17 27.51 5.62
CA SER A 45 17.93 28.19 4.34
C SER A 45 16.46 28.16 3.96
N ALA A 46 15.96 29.22 3.32
CA ALA A 46 14.57 29.25 2.87
C ALA A 46 14.19 28.05 1.99
N THR A 47 15.09 27.62 1.12
CA THR A 47 14.89 26.43 0.26
C THR A 47 14.80 25.16 1.09
N GLY A 48 15.69 24.97 2.07
CA GLY A 48 15.64 23.80 2.97
C GLY A 48 14.35 23.75 3.78
N GLN A 49 13.91 24.89 4.33
CA GLN A 49 12.64 24.95 5.06
C GLN A 49 11.41 24.64 4.19
N VAL A 50 11.38 25.15 2.96
CA VAL A 50 10.34 24.81 1.98
C VAL A 50 10.37 23.31 1.67
N ASN A 51 11.54 22.74 1.43
CA ASN A 51 11.69 21.33 1.13
C ASN A 51 11.29 20.45 2.33
N PHE A 52 11.56 20.88 3.56
CA PHE A 52 11.06 20.22 4.78
C PHE A 52 9.53 20.16 4.78
N VAL A 53 8.85 21.31 4.59
CA VAL A 53 7.38 21.38 4.56
C VAL A 53 6.81 20.50 3.44
N LEU A 54 7.41 20.54 2.24
CA LEU A 54 7.00 19.71 1.10
C LEU A 54 7.20 18.22 1.36
N THR A 55 8.27 17.84 2.07
CA THR A 55 8.51 16.44 2.47
C THR A 55 7.46 15.96 3.48
N GLN A 56 7.09 16.78 4.47
CA GLN A 56 6.02 16.45 5.40
C GLN A 56 4.67 16.29 4.67
N LEU A 57 4.37 17.21 3.75
CA LEU A 57 3.15 17.12 2.92
C LEU A 57 3.14 15.87 2.06
N LEU A 58 4.24 15.57 1.37
CA LEU A 58 4.38 14.37 0.55
C LEU A 58 4.18 13.09 1.39
N GLY A 59 4.79 13.03 2.58
CA GLY A 59 4.62 11.92 3.49
C GLY A 59 3.16 11.68 3.91
N LEU A 60 2.43 12.77 4.25
CA LEU A 60 1.02 12.69 4.64
C LEU A 60 0.10 12.33 3.47
N LEU A 61 0.33 12.93 2.30
CA LEU A 61 -0.41 12.58 1.08
C LEU A 61 -0.23 11.11 0.70
N CYS A 62 0.97 10.58 0.88
CA CYS A 62 1.31 9.23 0.42
C CYS A 62 0.96 8.11 1.41
N ASN A 63 0.76 8.43 2.69
CA ASN A 63 0.51 7.45 3.75
C ASN A 63 -0.84 6.69 3.61
N VAL A 64 -1.68 7.09 2.68
CA VAL A 64 -2.99 6.46 2.39
C VAL A 64 -2.91 5.22 1.50
N GLY A 65 -1.80 5.01 0.80
CA GLY A 65 -1.67 4.01 -0.24
C GLY A 65 -2.08 2.59 0.18
N PRO A 66 -1.50 2.00 1.24
CA PRO A 66 -1.85 0.65 1.72
C PRO A 66 -3.33 0.52 2.08
N ASN A 67 -3.91 1.51 2.76
CA ASN A 67 -5.31 1.50 3.17
C ASN A 67 -6.25 1.48 1.97
N VAL A 68 -5.97 2.31 0.97
CA VAL A 68 -6.76 2.38 -0.26
C VAL A 68 -6.71 1.05 -1.01
N PHE A 69 -5.56 0.36 -1.07
CA PHE A 69 -5.46 -0.99 -1.65
C PHE A 69 -6.38 -2.00 -0.97
N ILE A 70 -6.45 -1.97 0.36
CA ILE A 70 -7.34 -2.86 1.11
C ILE A 70 -8.81 -2.49 0.89
N MET A 71 -9.17 -1.20 0.84
CA MET A 71 -10.53 -0.76 0.54
C MET A 71 -10.96 -1.19 -0.87
N ILE A 72 -10.10 -1.05 -1.88
CA ILE A 72 -10.36 -1.56 -3.24
C ILE A 72 -10.57 -3.08 -3.19
N THR A 73 -9.76 -3.80 -2.42
CA THR A 73 -9.91 -5.25 -2.25
C THR A 73 -11.26 -5.59 -1.61
N GLY A 74 -11.66 -4.86 -0.57
CA GLY A 74 -12.96 -4.99 0.08
C GLY A 74 -14.12 -4.73 -0.89
N TYR A 75 -14.03 -3.65 -1.67
CA TYR A 75 -15.04 -3.31 -2.68
C TYR A 75 -15.29 -4.45 -3.68
N PHE A 76 -14.24 -5.12 -4.15
CA PHE A 76 -14.39 -6.18 -5.14
C PHE A 76 -14.60 -7.58 -4.55
N LEU A 77 -14.10 -7.87 -3.34
CA LEU A 77 -14.20 -9.20 -2.73
C LEU A 77 -15.35 -9.35 -1.74
N ILE A 78 -16.09 -8.28 -1.45
CA ILE A 78 -17.31 -8.38 -0.63
C ILE A 78 -18.46 -9.10 -1.38
N VAL A 79 -18.36 -9.23 -2.70
CA VAL A 79 -19.25 -10.05 -3.51
C VAL A 79 -18.84 -11.52 -3.34
N PRO A 80 -19.78 -12.45 -3.05
CA PRO A 80 -19.47 -13.82 -2.75
C PRO A 80 -18.65 -14.51 -3.83
N ARG A 81 -17.63 -15.23 -3.40
CA ARG A 81 -16.79 -16.08 -4.25
C ARG A 81 -16.62 -17.43 -3.56
N THR A 82 -16.43 -18.48 -4.37
CA THR A 82 -16.13 -19.80 -3.80
C THR A 82 -14.75 -19.77 -3.12
N PHE A 83 -14.64 -20.45 -1.98
CA PHE A 83 -13.38 -20.57 -1.24
C PHE A 83 -12.25 -21.10 -2.13
N ARG A 84 -12.54 -22.10 -2.97
CA ARG A 84 -11.58 -22.66 -3.93
C ARG A 84 -10.99 -21.61 -4.89
N SER A 85 -11.83 -20.70 -5.39
CA SER A 85 -11.36 -19.60 -6.26
C SER A 85 -10.43 -18.64 -5.53
N VAL A 86 -10.76 -18.30 -4.28
CA VAL A 86 -9.93 -17.43 -3.44
C VAL A 86 -8.63 -18.10 -3.04
N TRP A 87 -8.70 -19.39 -2.66
CA TRP A 87 -7.52 -20.20 -2.35
C TRP A 87 -6.54 -20.26 -3.51
N ASN A 88 -7.01 -20.57 -4.72
CA ASN A 88 -6.17 -20.62 -5.92
C ASN A 88 -5.52 -19.24 -6.22
N LYS A 89 -6.22 -18.16 -5.93
CA LYS A 89 -5.66 -16.81 -6.05
C LYS A 89 -4.58 -16.58 -4.98
N GLY A 90 -4.82 -17.02 -3.74
CA GLY A 90 -3.86 -16.95 -2.65
C GLY A 90 -2.56 -17.72 -2.96
N VAL A 91 -2.68 -18.95 -3.45
CA VAL A 91 -1.51 -19.77 -3.84
C VAL A 91 -0.70 -19.08 -4.96
N ARG A 92 -1.38 -18.57 -5.99
CA ARG A 92 -0.67 -17.82 -7.07
C ARG A 92 0.02 -16.56 -6.55
N LEU A 93 -0.61 -15.86 -5.63
CA LEU A 93 -0.02 -14.69 -4.99
C LEU A 93 1.21 -15.09 -4.18
N TRP A 94 1.11 -16.12 -3.34
CA TRP A 94 2.21 -16.65 -2.55
C TRP A 94 3.39 -17.07 -3.42
N LEU A 95 3.14 -17.83 -4.49
CA LEU A 95 4.19 -18.23 -5.45
C LEU A 95 4.87 -17.00 -6.10
N THR A 96 4.12 -15.94 -6.37
CA THR A 96 4.69 -14.71 -6.92
C THR A 96 5.60 -14.01 -5.91
N ILE A 97 5.20 -13.97 -4.63
CA ILE A 97 6.01 -13.37 -3.56
C ILE A 97 7.31 -14.18 -3.38
N VAL A 98 7.20 -15.51 -3.29
CA VAL A 98 8.37 -16.40 -3.17
C VAL A 98 9.29 -16.24 -4.38
N PHE A 99 8.73 -16.18 -5.59
CA PHE A 99 9.54 -15.99 -6.80
C PHE A 99 10.40 -14.71 -6.73
N TYR A 100 9.79 -13.56 -6.39
CA TYR A 100 10.55 -12.31 -6.30
C TYR A 100 11.55 -12.35 -5.15
N GLY A 101 11.15 -12.85 -3.97
CA GLY A 101 12.05 -12.98 -2.83
C GLY A 101 13.30 -13.80 -3.17
N VAL A 102 13.10 -15.01 -3.68
CA VAL A 102 14.21 -15.91 -4.02
C VAL A 102 15.04 -15.36 -5.18
N ALA A 103 14.42 -14.83 -6.24
CA ALA A 103 15.15 -14.32 -7.40
C ALA A 103 16.05 -13.13 -7.03
N ILE A 104 15.51 -12.16 -6.27
CA ILE A 104 16.29 -10.99 -5.84
C ILE A 104 17.39 -11.40 -4.87
N TYR A 105 17.09 -12.23 -3.87
CA TYR A 105 18.10 -12.77 -2.97
C TYR A 105 19.22 -13.49 -3.72
N SER A 106 18.87 -14.37 -4.68
CA SER A 106 19.86 -15.13 -5.44
C SER A 106 20.80 -14.22 -6.23
N VAL A 107 20.28 -13.18 -6.88
CA VAL A 107 21.10 -12.17 -7.57
C VAL A 107 22.00 -11.42 -6.59
N ALA A 108 21.48 -10.99 -5.46
CA ALA A 108 22.25 -10.28 -4.43
C ALA A 108 23.36 -11.18 -3.86
N ALA A 109 23.06 -12.43 -3.54
CA ALA A 109 24.03 -13.42 -3.02
C ALA A 109 25.16 -13.67 -4.01
N LEU A 110 24.83 -13.79 -5.31
CA LEU A 110 25.82 -13.94 -6.38
C LEU A 110 26.72 -12.69 -6.49
N CYS A 111 26.15 -11.51 -6.44
CA CYS A 111 26.92 -10.26 -6.51
C CYS A 111 27.84 -10.06 -5.29
N ARG A 112 27.45 -10.54 -4.11
CA ARG A 112 28.24 -10.45 -2.87
C ARG A 112 29.20 -11.62 -2.70
N HIS A 113 29.09 -12.67 -3.51
CA HIS A 113 29.80 -13.95 -3.35
C HIS A 113 29.57 -14.57 -1.96
N THR A 114 28.39 -14.36 -1.36
CA THR A 114 28.02 -14.87 -0.04
C THR A 114 26.64 -15.52 -0.10
N PHE A 115 26.50 -16.68 0.55
CA PHE A 115 25.26 -17.42 0.64
C PHE A 115 24.87 -17.60 2.11
N ASP A 116 23.65 -17.17 2.46
CA ASP A 116 23.07 -17.41 3.78
C ASP A 116 21.78 -18.23 3.63
N SER A 117 21.83 -19.47 4.14
CA SER A 117 20.68 -20.39 4.11
C SER A 117 19.48 -19.91 4.93
N ARG A 118 19.71 -19.15 6.02
CA ARG A 118 18.64 -18.58 6.85
C ARG A 118 17.90 -17.50 6.09
N GLU A 119 18.64 -16.64 5.41
CA GLU A 119 18.06 -15.59 4.59
C GLU A 119 17.25 -16.20 3.40
N LEU A 120 17.77 -17.23 2.74
CA LEU A 120 17.00 -17.95 1.73
C LEU A 120 15.71 -18.54 2.31
N LEU A 121 15.77 -19.12 3.51
CA LEU A 121 14.59 -19.68 4.17
C LEU A 121 13.54 -18.58 4.45
N THR A 122 13.97 -17.39 4.83
CA THR A 122 13.03 -16.25 5.01
C THR A 122 12.33 -15.86 3.71
N GLN A 123 13.01 -15.94 2.57
CA GLN A 123 12.42 -15.69 1.24
C GLN A 123 11.45 -16.82 0.79
N LEU A 124 11.69 -18.04 1.22
CA LEU A 124 10.80 -19.18 0.96
C LEU A 124 9.56 -19.16 1.86
N THR A 125 9.62 -18.50 3.02
CA THR A 125 8.54 -18.42 4.00
C THR A 125 8.09 -16.98 4.28
N PRO A 126 7.78 -16.16 3.25
CA PRO A 126 7.61 -14.71 3.40
C PRO A 126 6.45 -14.30 4.32
N ILE A 127 5.44 -15.17 4.50
CA ILE A 127 4.30 -14.91 5.40
C ILE A 127 4.73 -15.06 6.88
N TYR A 128 5.57 -16.03 7.19
CA TYR A 128 6.06 -16.27 8.56
C TYR A 128 7.20 -15.33 8.94
N SER A 129 8.10 -15.06 8.00
CA SER A 129 9.24 -14.16 8.21
C SER A 129 8.86 -12.69 8.25
N THR A 130 7.61 -12.35 7.88
CA THR A 130 7.11 -10.96 7.77
C THR A 130 7.97 -10.05 6.89
N THR A 131 8.78 -10.63 6.00
CA THR A 131 9.64 -9.91 5.05
C THR A 131 8.87 -8.81 4.31
N TYR A 132 7.63 -9.13 3.93
CA TYR A 132 6.69 -8.18 3.34
C TYR A 132 5.45 -8.06 4.24
N TRP A 133 5.55 -7.28 5.32
CA TRP A 133 4.48 -7.15 6.31
C TRP A 133 3.10 -6.87 5.72
N PHE A 134 3.04 -6.00 4.69
CA PHE A 134 1.78 -5.68 4.01
C PHE A 134 1.21 -6.90 3.29
N MET A 135 2.05 -7.71 2.63
CA MET A 135 1.60 -8.92 1.92
C MET A 135 1.11 -10.00 2.88
N THR A 136 1.71 -10.10 4.07
CA THR A 136 1.24 -11.00 5.12
C THR A 136 -0.18 -10.62 5.55
N MET A 137 -0.42 -9.33 5.82
CA MET A 137 -1.76 -8.82 6.17
C MET A 137 -2.75 -8.98 5.01
N TYR A 138 -2.33 -8.65 3.79
CA TYR A 138 -3.15 -8.80 2.59
C TYR A 138 -3.56 -10.25 2.33
N MET A 139 -2.65 -11.20 2.51
CA MET A 139 -2.94 -12.63 2.38
C MET A 139 -4.00 -13.08 3.41
N GLY A 140 -3.87 -12.64 4.66
CA GLY A 140 -4.88 -12.88 5.70
C GLY A 140 -6.27 -12.37 5.28
N ILE A 141 -6.35 -11.13 4.80
CA ILE A 141 -7.61 -10.57 4.29
C ILE A 141 -8.14 -11.35 3.09
N LEU A 142 -7.28 -11.71 2.15
CA LEU A 142 -7.68 -12.47 0.96
C LEU A 142 -8.32 -13.81 1.37
N LEU A 143 -7.68 -14.56 2.27
CA LEU A 143 -8.19 -15.85 2.72
C LEU A 143 -9.46 -15.73 3.59
N LEU A 144 -9.59 -14.68 4.38
CA LEU A 144 -10.78 -14.38 5.19
C LEU A 144 -11.93 -13.81 4.34
N SER A 145 -11.65 -13.27 3.15
CA SER A 145 -12.65 -12.54 2.37
C SER A 145 -13.96 -13.29 2.07
N PRO A 146 -14.00 -14.64 1.83
CA PRO A 146 -15.27 -15.34 1.62
C PRO A 146 -16.17 -15.34 2.87
N PHE A 147 -15.56 -15.44 4.05
CA PHE A 147 -16.28 -15.44 5.33
C PHE A 147 -16.77 -14.02 5.65
N LEU A 148 -15.90 -13.02 5.47
CA LEU A 148 -16.27 -11.61 5.66
C LEU A 148 -17.36 -11.18 4.68
N ALA A 149 -17.32 -11.64 3.44
CA ALA A 149 -18.34 -11.35 2.45
C ALA A 149 -19.70 -11.99 2.83
N LYS A 150 -19.70 -13.25 3.30
CA LYS A 150 -20.91 -13.91 3.74
C LYS A 150 -21.53 -13.21 4.96
N MET A 151 -20.71 -12.88 5.94
CA MET A 151 -21.13 -12.11 7.11
C MET A 151 -21.71 -10.75 6.71
N ALA A 152 -20.99 -9.97 5.90
CA ALA A 152 -21.39 -8.63 5.50
C ALA A 152 -22.74 -8.59 4.75
N GLN A 153 -23.04 -9.63 3.97
CA GLN A 153 -24.29 -9.73 3.23
C GLN A 153 -25.48 -10.19 4.05
N SER A 154 -25.25 -10.84 5.20
CA SER A 154 -26.32 -11.20 6.13
C SER A 154 -26.75 -10.04 7.03
N LEU A 155 -25.96 -8.96 7.09
CA LEU A 155 -26.24 -7.80 7.93
C LEU A 155 -27.17 -6.81 7.23
N SER A 156 -28.13 -6.27 7.95
CA SER A 156 -28.85 -5.06 7.52
C SER A 156 -27.90 -3.86 7.47
N ARG A 157 -28.30 -2.81 6.76
CA ARG A 157 -27.48 -1.58 6.67
C ARG A 157 -27.11 -0.99 8.04
N ARG A 158 -28.06 -1.04 9.01
CA ARG A 158 -27.82 -0.52 10.37
C ARG A 158 -26.84 -1.40 11.13
N GLU A 159 -27.00 -2.71 11.09
CA GLU A 159 -26.08 -3.66 11.73
C GLU A 159 -24.67 -3.54 11.15
N TYR A 160 -24.55 -3.35 9.82
CA TYR A 160 -23.24 -3.11 9.21
C TYR A 160 -22.60 -1.80 9.71
N GLN A 161 -23.37 -0.72 9.81
CA GLN A 161 -22.89 0.54 10.37
C GLN A 161 -22.49 0.41 11.83
N MET A 162 -23.26 -0.32 12.64
CA MET A 162 -22.89 -0.62 14.04
C MET A 162 -21.60 -1.43 14.12
N LEU A 163 -21.42 -2.44 13.28
CA LEU A 163 -20.18 -3.21 13.19
C LEU A 163 -18.98 -2.30 12.86
N LEU A 164 -19.12 -1.42 11.87
CA LEU A 164 -18.06 -0.46 11.54
C LEU A 164 -17.78 0.49 12.71
N GLY A 165 -18.80 0.94 13.44
CA GLY A 165 -18.65 1.77 14.64
C GLY A 165 -17.91 1.04 15.77
N VAL A 166 -18.25 -0.22 16.04
CA VAL A 166 -17.54 -1.05 17.04
C VAL A 166 -16.09 -1.23 16.63
N LEU A 167 -15.81 -1.57 15.36
CA LEU A 167 -14.45 -1.75 14.86
C LEU A 167 -13.65 -0.43 14.90
N LEU A 168 -14.30 0.71 14.67
CA LEU A 168 -13.66 2.02 14.82
C LEU A 168 -13.22 2.24 16.28
N VAL A 169 -14.11 2.02 17.24
CA VAL A 169 -13.79 2.16 18.68
C VAL A 169 -12.69 1.19 19.08
N MET A 170 -12.76 -0.06 18.64
CA MET A 170 -11.74 -1.08 18.96
C MET A 170 -10.36 -0.73 18.38
N ASN A 171 -10.29 -0.10 17.21
CA ASN A 171 -9.01 0.26 16.60
C ASN A 171 -8.42 1.57 17.14
N PHE A 172 -9.23 2.52 17.61
CA PHE A 172 -8.77 3.87 17.98
C PHE A 172 -9.08 4.29 19.41
N GLY A 173 -10.01 3.62 20.09
CA GLY A 173 -10.39 4.01 21.45
C GLY A 173 -9.24 3.93 22.47
N HIS A 174 -8.28 3.06 22.26
CA HIS A 174 -7.14 2.88 23.17
C HIS A 174 -5.96 3.84 22.87
N GLU A 175 -5.82 4.35 21.63
CA GLU A 175 -4.77 5.33 21.30
C GLU A 175 -4.92 6.61 22.16
N GLN A 176 -6.17 7.01 22.41
CA GLN A 176 -6.47 8.18 23.22
C GLN A 176 -6.15 7.96 24.72
N MET A 177 -5.99 6.71 25.15
CA MET A 177 -5.66 6.32 26.53
C MET A 177 -4.18 6.06 26.75
N GLY A 178 -3.31 6.24 25.74
CA GLY A 178 -1.86 6.07 25.86
C GLY A 178 -1.38 4.61 25.95
N TYR A 179 -2.26 3.64 25.73
CA TYR A 179 -1.89 2.22 25.75
C TYR A 179 -1.43 1.75 24.36
N ALA A 180 -0.22 1.22 24.28
CA ALA A 180 0.25 0.53 23.09
C ALA A 180 -0.57 -0.76 22.90
N PHE A 181 -1.41 -0.81 21.87
CA PHE A 181 -2.21 -2.00 21.61
C PHE A 181 -1.35 -3.17 21.11
N VAL A 182 -1.67 -4.35 21.60
CA VAL A 182 -0.96 -5.60 21.36
C VAL A 182 -0.95 -5.97 19.87
N TYR A 183 0.09 -6.62 19.43
CA TYR A 183 0.47 -7.02 18.06
C TYR A 183 -0.60 -7.71 17.19
N GLY A 184 -1.80 -7.99 17.67
CA GLY A 184 -2.95 -8.47 16.89
C GLY A 184 -3.75 -7.40 16.15
N SER A 185 -3.51 -6.13 16.43
CA SER A 185 -4.36 -5.02 15.98
C SER A 185 -4.27 -4.71 14.48
N ARG A 186 -3.13 -4.94 13.84
CA ARG A 186 -2.96 -4.64 12.40
C ARG A 186 -3.91 -5.45 11.52
N GLN A 187 -4.10 -6.74 11.81
CA GLN A 187 -5.04 -7.57 11.04
C GLN A 187 -6.49 -7.12 11.27
N LEU A 188 -6.86 -6.75 12.51
CA LEU A 188 -8.19 -6.22 12.83
C LEU A 188 -8.43 -4.88 12.08
N PHE A 189 -7.44 -4.00 12.05
CA PHE A 189 -7.50 -2.76 11.29
C PHE A 189 -7.70 -3.04 9.79
N PHE A 190 -7.00 -4.02 9.22
CA PHE A 190 -7.17 -4.38 7.81
C PHE A 190 -8.55 -5.00 7.54
N ILE A 191 -9.11 -5.78 8.45
CA ILE A 191 -10.50 -6.26 8.38
C ILE A 191 -11.46 -5.07 8.37
N PHE A 192 -11.24 -4.09 9.24
CA PHE A 192 -12.07 -2.90 9.33
C PHE A 192 -12.08 -2.11 8.01
N ILE A 193 -10.91 -1.77 7.45
CA ILE A 193 -10.84 -1.02 6.20
C ILE A 193 -11.32 -1.83 4.98
N PHE A 194 -11.16 -3.16 4.98
CA PHE A 194 -11.78 -4.05 4.00
C PHE A 194 -13.31 -3.93 4.05
N LEU A 195 -13.90 -3.96 5.24
CA LEU A 195 -15.34 -3.81 5.44
C LEU A 195 -15.82 -2.41 5.05
N ILE A 196 -15.05 -1.34 5.24
CA ILE A 196 -15.40 -0.01 4.71
C ILE A 196 -15.53 -0.06 3.18
N GLY A 197 -14.56 -0.66 2.48
CA GLY A 197 -14.64 -0.84 1.03
C GLY A 197 -15.86 -1.67 0.61
N GLY A 198 -16.14 -2.74 1.34
CA GLY A 198 -17.32 -3.58 1.17
C GLY A 198 -18.63 -2.82 1.38
N TYR A 199 -18.72 -1.99 2.42
CA TYR A 199 -19.89 -1.14 2.67
C TYR A 199 -20.20 -0.21 1.51
N VAL A 200 -19.17 0.43 0.95
CA VAL A 200 -19.33 1.30 -0.23
C VAL A 200 -19.88 0.52 -1.43
N ARG A 201 -19.43 -0.73 -1.63
CA ARG A 201 -19.93 -1.60 -2.71
C ARG A 201 -21.39 -1.98 -2.55
N LEU A 202 -21.79 -2.39 -1.34
CA LEU A 202 -23.12 -2.93 -1.07
C LEU A 202 -24.18 -1.83 -0.97
N HIS A 203 -23.82 -0.68 -0.37
CA HIS A 203 -24.78 0.37 -0.07
C HIS A 203 -24.68 1.60 -0.97
N GLN A 204 -23.68 1.68 -1.84
CA GLN A 204 -23.50 2.70 -2.88
C GLN A 204 -23.86 4.12 -2.39
N PRO A 205 -23.11 4.68 -1.43
CA PRO A 205 -23.39 6.03 -0.94
C PRO A 205 -23.41 7.00 -2.12
N SER A 206 -24.40 7.90 -2.12
CA SER A 206 -24.63 8.86 -3.18
C SER A 206 -24.84 10.26 -2.59
N GLY A 207 -24.64 11.29 -3.41
CA GLY A 207 -24.88 12.68 -3.04
C GLY A 207 -23.69 13.59 -3.40
N ARG A 208 -23.97 14.88 -3.50
CA ARG A 208 -22.98 15.91 -3.85
C ARG A 208 -21.80 15.98 -2.85
N TRP A 209 -22.03 15.56 -1.61
CA TRP A 209 -21.00 15.55 -0.55
C TRP A 209 -19.79 14.67 -0.91
N LEU A 210 -19.98 13.63 -1.75
CA LEU A 210 -18.89 12.77 -2.17
C LEU A 210 -17.81 13.52 -2.99
N ALA A 211 -18.22 14.55 -3.74
CA ALA A 211 -17.25 15.37 -4.46
C ALA A 211 -16.33 16.18 -3.51
N TRP A 212 -16.83 16.54 -2.32
CA TRP A 212 -16.07 17.26 -1.32
C TRP A 212 -15.08 16.39 -0.54
N THR A 213 -15.20 15.05 -0.61
CA THR A 213 -14.27 14.17 0.12
C THR A 213 -12.85 14.28 -0.44
N GLY A 214 -12.66 14.56 -1.74
CA GLY A 214 -11.35 14.87 -2.30
C GLY A 214 -10.73 16.15 -1.71
N ALA A 215 -11.53 17.20 -1.56
CA ALA A 215 -11.09 18.43 -0.88
C ALA A 215 -10.79 18.18 0.60
N ALA A 216 -11.61 17.40 1.29
CA ALA A 216 -11.36 17.02 2.69
C ALA A 216 -10.04 16.26 2.86
N TYR A 217 -9.73 15.34 1.94
CA TYR A 217 -8.43 14.65 1.90
C TYR A 217 -7.26 15.65 1.83
N LEU A 218 -7.28 16.55 0.84
CA LEU A 218 -6.22 17.53 0.64
C LEU A 218 -6.09 18.51 1.79
N LEU A 219 -7.20 19.08 2.25
CA LEU A 219 -7.23 20.04 3.34
C LEU A 219 -6.71 19.43 4.65
N THR A 220 -7.06 18.18 4.95
CA THR A 220 -6.54 17.47 6.12
C THR A 220 -5.03 17.30 6.04
N CYS A 221 -4.50 16.87 4.88
CA CYS A 221 -3.06 16.72 4.70
C CYS A 221 -2.32 18.06 4.84
N VAL A 222 -2.86 19.14 4.24
CA VAL A 222 -2.28 20.48 4.36
C VAL A 222 -2.33 21.01 5.79
N ALA A 223 -3.46 20.86 6.49
CA ALA A 223 -3.61 21.30 7.87
C ALA A 223 -2.64 20.57 8.81
N LEU A 224 -2.53 19.25 8.68
CA LEU A 224 -1.58 18.47 9.47
C LEU A 224 -0.13 18.85 9.15
N THR A 225 0.20 19.08 7.87
CA THR A 225 1.53 19.58 7.48
C THR A 225 1.84 20.90 8.15
N GLY A 226 0.88 21.85 8.16
CA GLY A 226 1.05 23.13 8.84
C GLY A 226 1.31 22.97 10.34
N ILE A 227 0.55 22.11 11.01
CA ILE A 227 0.74 21.80 12.45
C ILE A 227 2.15 21.23 12.70
N PHE A 228 2.58 20.25 11.90
CA PHE A 228 3.91 19.64 12.04
C PHE A 228 5.03 20.64 11.77
N ALA A 229 4.93 21.41 10.68
CA ALA A 229 5.94 22.39 10.30
C ALA A 229 6.07 23.49 11.38
N VAL A 230 4.96 24.08 11.82
CA VAL A 230 4.97 25.12 12.86
C VAL A 230 5.54 24.57 14.17
N SER A 231 5.15 23.35 14.57
CA SER A 231 5.68 22.75 15.79
C SER A 231 7.20 22.56 15.75
N GLN A 232 7.75 22.12 14.63
CA GLN A 232 9.20 21.97 14.47
C GLN A 232 9.93 23.32 14.39
N MET A 233 9.40 24.24 13.58
CA MET A 233 10.06 25.52 13.33
C MET A 233 10.02 26.47 14.55
N MET A 234 8.92 26.47 15.31
CA MET A 234 8.75 27.41 16.42
C MET A 234 9.16 26.83 17.78
N PHE A 235 8.95 25.54 18.00
CA PHE A 235 9.11 24.95 19.32
C PHE A 235 10.26 23.95 19.39
N HIS A 236 10.94 23.67 18.27
CA HIS A 236 12.00 22.65 18.15
C HIS A 236 11.61 21.31 18.79
N THR A 237 10.33 21.11 18.96
CA THR A 237 9.71 19.90 19.51
C THR A 237 8.80 19.29 18.48
N THR A 238 8.86 18.01 18.33
CA THR A 238 7.74 17.28 17.77
C THR A 238 6.69 17.17 18.88
N PRO A 239 5.46 17.65 18.68
CA PRO A 239 4.32 17.24 19.52
C PRO A 239 4.04 15.77 19.25
N TYR A 240 5.07 14.96 19.53
CA TYR A 240 5.44 13.75 18.82
C TYR A 240 4.59 12.56 19.24
N LEU A 241 4.04 12.54 20.45
CA LEU A 241 3.34 11.36 20.95
C LEU A 241 1.86 11.32 20.57
N HIS A 242 1.16 12.46 20.62
CA HIS A 242 -0.28 12.48 20.32
C HIS A 242 -0.59 12.71 18.83
N ILE A 243 0.15 13.59 18.17
CA ILE A 243 -0.07 13.90 16.74
C ILE A 243 0.51 12.80 15.85
N LYS A 244 1.57 12.10 16.27
CA LYS A 244 2.12 10.96 15.53
C LYS A 244 1.13 9.78 15.51
N GLY A 245 0.41 9.53 16.61
CA GLY A 245 -0.69 8.58 16.64
C GLY A 245 -1.78 8.96 15.63
N LEU A 246 -2.24 10.21 15.63
CA LEU A 246 -3.20 10.72 14.67
C LEU A 246 -2.70 10.61 13.22
N ALA A 247 -1.43 10.93 12.94
CA ALA A 247 -0.89 10.86 11.60
C ALA A 247 -0.67 9.43 11.10
N ASN A 248 -0.37 8.49 11.99
CA ASN A 248 -0.08 7.11 11.59
C ASN A 248 -1.32 6.20 11.55
N ASN A 249 -2.39 6.51 12.28
CA ASN A 249 -3.56 5.63 12.38
C ASN A 249 -4.87 6.33 12.04
N SER A 250 -5.28 7.34 12.81
CA SER A 250 -6.60 7.99 12.63
C SER A 250 -6.65 8.91 11.41
N ALA A 251 -5.63 9.74 11.21
CA ALA A 251 -5.59 10.66 10.08
C ALA A 251 -5.40 9.93 8.73
N PRO A 252 -4.49 8.95 8.59
CA PRO A 252 -4.43 8.11 7.39
C PRO A 252 -5.71 7.34 7.13
N LEU A 253 -6.43 6.88 8.14
CA LEU A 253 -7.74 6.27 7.94
C LEU A 253 -8.71 7.25 7.33
N PHE A 254 -8.90 8.42 7.97
CA PHE A 254 -9.83 9.44 7.49
C PHE A 254 -9.50 9.88 6.07
N THR A 255 -8.24 10.22 5.80
CA THR A 255 -7.79 10.65 4.48
C THR A 255 -7.90 9.55 3.43
N SER A 256 -7.65 8.28 3.80
CA SER A 256 -7.84 7.12 2.90
C SER A 256 -9.30 6.92 2.53
N VAL A 257 -10.21 7.02 3.51
CA VAL A 257 -11.65 6.92 3.27
C VAL A 257 -12.12 8.07 2.37
N CYS A 258 -11.67 9.27 2.62
CA CYS A 258 -11.98 10.44 1.80
C CYS A 258 -11.53 10.24 0.34
N LEU A 259 -10.28 9.84 0.13
CA LEU A 259 -9.74 9.58 -1.21
C LEU A 259 -10.50 8.46 -1.91
N PHE A 260 -10.77 7.35 -1.21
CA PHE A 260 -11.50 6.21 -1.75
C PHE A 260 -12.95 6.58 -2.14
N LEU A 261 -13.67 7.32 -1.30
CA LEU A 261 -15.03 7.78 -1.57
C LEU A 261 -15.05 8.73 -2.77
N TRP A 262 -14.10 9.65 -2.85
CA TRP A 262 -13.97 10.54 -3.99
C TRP A 262 -13.82 9.75 -5.29
N PHE A 263 -12.86 8.84 -5.38
CA PHE A 263 -12.67 8.00 -6.58
C PHE A 263 -13.86 7.10 -6.88
N SER A 264 -14.54 6.57 -5.85
CA SER A 264 -15.74 5.74 -6.04
C SER A 264 -16.93 6.53 -6.62
N SER A 265 -16.94 7.86 -6.45
CA SER A 265 -17.97 8.75 -6.99
C SER A 265 -17.67 9.24 -8.42
N LEU A 266 -16.43 9.11 -8.88
CA LEU A 266 -16.06 9.55 -10.23
C LEU A 266 -16.66 8.62 -11.30
N PRO A 267 -17.02 9.17 -12.48
CA PRO A 267 -17.38 8.35 -13.62
C PRO A 267 -16.19 7.49 -14.06
N ASN A 268 -16.48 6.34 -14.71
CA ASN A 268 -15.41 5.54 -15.29
C ASN A 268 -14.75 6.30 -16.44
N PRO A 269 -13.47 6.64 -16.35
CA PRO A 269 -12.80 7.37 -17.41
C PRO A 269 -12.61 6.47 -18.64
N THR A 270 -12.81 7.07 -19.83
CA THR A 270 -12.62 6.42 -21.15
C THR A 270 -11.35 6.93 -21.85
N SER A 271 -10.55 7.75 -21.18
CA SER A 271 -9.35 8.38 -21.70
C SER A 271 -8.22 7.38 -22.01
N ARG A 272 -7.22 7.81 -22.80
CA ARG A 272 -5.99 7.02 -23.04
C ARG A 272 -5.29 6.63 -21.74
N VAL A 273 -5.34 7.50 -20.74
CA VAL A 273 -4.77 7.25 -19.39
C VAL A 273 -5.50 6.08 -18.71
N ALA A 274 -6.82 6.01 -18.82
CA ALA A 274 -7.59 4.88 -18.27
C ALA A 274 -7.23 3.55 -18.96
N HIS A 275 -7.08 3.55 -20.28
CA HIS A 275 -6.66 2.35 -21.01
C HIS A 275 -5.24 1.92 -20.61
N TRP A 276 -4.34 2.87 -20.42
CA TRP A 276 -3.01 2.58 -19.91
C TRP A 276 -3.08 2.00 -18.48
N ALA A 277 -3.89 2.58 -17.59
CA ALA A 277 -4.09 2.10 -16.24
C ALA A 277 -4.60 0.64 -16.20
N VAL A 278 -5.58 0.34 -17.05
CA VAL A 278 -6.12 -1.03 -17.20
C VAL A 278 -5.04 -2.03 -17.64
N ARG A 279 -4.14 -1.61 -18.54
CA ARG A 279 -3.05 -2.45 -19.05
C ARG A 279 -1.93 -2.66 -18.03
N THR A 280 -1.62 -1.67 -17.21
CA THR A 280 -0.53 -1.69 -16.24
C THR A 280 -0.95 -2.23 -14.87
N SER A 281 -2.23 -2.10 -14.51
CA SER A 281 -2.78 -2.59 -13.23
C SER A 281 -2.39 -4.03 -12.85
N PRO A 282 -2.28 -5.01 -13.78
CA PRO A 282 -1.86 -6.37 -13.45
C PRO A 282 -0.40 -6.51 -12.99
N TYR A 283 0.42 -5.46 -13.17
CA TYR A 283 1.84 -5.47 -12.82
C TYR A 283 2.17 -4.70 -11.54
N ILE A 284 1.18 -4.05 -10.91
CA ILE A 284 1.38 -3.16 -9.76
C ILE A 284 1.95 -3.90 -8.55
N LEU A 285 1.55 -5.16 -8.33
CA LEU A 285 2.04 -5.95 -7.20
C LEU A 285 3.57 -6.11 -7.23
N SER A 286 4.13 -6.31 -8.40
CA SER A 286 5.57 -6.47 -8.56
C SER A 286 6.34 -5.20 -8.21
N VAL A 287 5.74 -4.03 -8.39
CA VAL A 287 6.35 -2.78 -7.94
C VAL A 287 6.64 -2.86 -6.45
N TYR A 288 5.65 -3.27 -5.63
CA TYR A 288 5.85 -3.43 -4.20
C TYR A 288 6.90 -4.50 -3.88
N LEU A 289 6.81 -5.68 -4.50
CA LEU A 289 7.69 -6.80 -4.22
C LEU A 289 9.15 -6.54 -4.58
N ILE A 290 9.41 -5.73 -5.60
CA ILE A 290 10.77 -5.41 -6.04
C ILE A 290 11.37 -4.30 -5.18
N HIS A 291 10.71 -3.12 -5.11
CA HIS A 291 11.35 -1.97 -4.46
C HIS A 291 11.38 -2.07 -2.92
N GLU A 292 10.50 -2.87 -2.30
CA GLU A 292 10.47 -3.07 -0.85
C GLU A 292 11.29 -4.28 -0.39
N HIS A 293 11.84 -5.07 -1.30
CA HIS A 293 12.77 -6.13 -0.92
C HIS A 293 14.00 -5.53 -0.22
N SER A 294 14.43 -6.12 0.91
CA SER A 294 15.52 -5.58 1.75
C SER A 294 16.76 -5.20 0.96
N GLU A 295 17.19 -6.07 0.03
CA GLU A 295 18.36 -5.86 -0.82
C GLU A 295 18.19 -4.70 -1.81
N VAL A 296 17.02 -4.61 -2.43
CA VAL A 296 16.71 -3.56 -3.41
C VAL A 296 16.50 -2.23 -2.70
N ARG A 297 15.85 -2.25 -1.53
CA ARG A 297 15.57 -1.05 -0.73
C ARG A 297 16.86 -0.32 -0.35
N ALA A 298 17.84 -1.03 0.21
CA ALA A 298 19.13 -0.45 0.56
C ALA A 298 19.89 0.06 -0.67
N LEU A 299 19.92 -0.72 -1.76
CA LEU A 299 20.53 -0.28 -3.02
C LEU A 299 19.85 0.99 -3.57
N LEU A 300 18.52 1.01 -3.53
CA LEU A 300 17.70 2.05 -4.16
C LEU A 300 17.83 3.39 -3.43
N TRP A 301 17.59 3.39 -2.11
CA TRP A 301 17.51 4.63 -1.34
C TRP A 301 18.87 5.15 -0.86
N ASP A 302 19.81 4.24 -0.50
CA ASP A 302 21.09 4.63 0.09
C ASP A 302 22.19 4.84 -0.97
N ARG A 303 22.08 4.20 -2.16
CA ARG A 303 23.15 4.26 -3.15
C ARG A 303 22.74 4.89 -4.48
N LEU A 304 21.53 4.64 -4.98
CA LEU A 304 21.12 5.10 -6.31
C LEU A 304 20.41 6.46 -6.26
N ILE A 305 19.41 6.63 -5.40
CA ILE A 305 18.59 7.84 -5.36
C ILE A 305 19.18 8.86 -4.38
N ARG A 306 19.58 8.43 -3.17
CA ARG A 306 20.27 9.26 -2.16
C ARG A 306 19.53 10.59 -1.90
N PRO A 307 18.25 10.58 -1.53
CA PRO A 307 17.44 11.80 -1.48
C PRO A 307 17.98 12.85 -0.48
N THR A 308 18.73 12.41 0.53
CA THR A 308 19.32 13.29 1.55
C THR A 308 20.40 14.23 0.99
N GLU A 309 20.98 13.94 -0.17
CA GLU A 309 21.98 14.81 -0.80
C GLU A 309 21.36 16.05 -1.45
N TYR A 310 20.06 16.03 -1.74
CA TYR A 310 19.34 17.06 -2.48
C TYR A 310 18.40 17.91 -1.63
N LEU A 311 18.42 17.75 -0.28
CA LEU A 311 17.48 18.43 0.62
C LEU A 311 17.53 19.95 0.54
N HIS A 312 18.66 20.51 0.14
CA HIS A 312 18.86 21.96 0.01
C HIS A 312 18.64 22.50 -1.40
N ASP A 313 18.36 21.64 -2.37
CA ASP A 313 18.21 22.03 -3.76
C ASP A 313 16.77 22.41 -4.07
N TRP A 314 16.58 23.47 -4.86
CA TRP A 314 15.25 23.94 -5.26
C TRP A 314 14.46 22.91 -6.08
N TYR A 315 15.14 21.97 -6.76
CA TYR A 315 14.53 20.93 -7.59
C TYR A 315 14.27 19.61 -6.81
N PHE A 316 14.56 19.57 -5.52
CA PHE A 316 14.45 18.36 -4.70
C PHE A 316 13.11 17.63 -4.87
N LEU A 317 11.98 18.34 -4.79
CA LEU A 317 10.66 17.70 -4.94
C LEU A 317 10.46 17.07 -6.32
N PHE A 318 10.91 17.77 -7.39
CA PHE A 318 10.82 17.24 -8.75
C PHE A 318 11.71 16.02 -8.93
N TYR A 319 12.90 16.05 -8.37
CA TYR A 319 13.81 14.91 -8.34
C TYR A 319 13.17 13.71 -7.61
N ALA A 320 12.63 13.89 -6.42
CA ALA A 320 11.99 12.86 -5.62
C ALA A 320 10.81 12.22 -6.36
N LEU A 321 9.91 13.03 -6.91
CA LEU A 321 8.75 12.54 -7.67
C LEU A 321 9.19 11.84 -8.96
N GLY A 322 10.15 12.39 -9.69
CA GLY A 322 10.69 11.78 -10.90
C GLY A 322 11.38 10.44 -10.62
N ALA A 323 12.20 10.35 -9.57
CA ALA A 323 12.84 9.12 -9.14
C ALA A 323 11.82 8.03 -8.80
N CYS A 324 10.78 8.36 -8.06
CA CYS A 324 9.68 7.44 -7.75
C CYS A 324 8.95 6.95 -9.01
N ALA A 325 8.74 7.82 -9.99
CA ALA A 325 8.12 7.44 -11.27
C ALA A 325 9.02 6.47 -12.06
N VAL A 326 10.33 6.71 -12.09
CA VAL A 326 11.31 5.81 -12.72
C VAL A 326 11.32 4.45 -12.01
N VAL A 327 11.37 4.42 -10.67
CA VAL A 327 11.30 3.17 -9.88
C VAL A 327 10.07 2.37 -10.27
N MET A 328 8.89 3.01 -10.27
CA MET A 328 7.65 2.35 -10.64
C MET A 328 7.68 1.81 -12.07
N ALA A 329 8.18 2.59 -13.04
CA ALA A 329 8.27 2.20 -14.43
C ALA A 329 9.22 1.00 -14.63
N VAL A 330 10.39 1.02 -13.99
CA VAL A 330 11.37 -0.08 -14.05
C VAL A 330 10.78 -1.36 -13.46
N CYS A 331 10.15 -1.30 -12.29
CA CYS A 331 9.52 -2.47 -11.66
C CYS A 331 8.41 -3.07 -12.54
N ILE A 332 7.58 -2.22 -13.17
CA ILE A 332 6.55 -2.67 -14.13
C ILE A 332 7.21 -3.35 -15.33
N ALA A 333 8.26 -2.76 -15.90
CA ALA A 333 8.98 -3.32 -17.05
C ALA A 333 9.59 -4.69 -16.73
N VAL A 334 10.17 -4.86 -15.54
CA VAL A 334 10.71 -6.15 -15.05
C VAL A 334 9.62 -7.21 -15.00
N ASP A 335 8.43 -6.91 -14.46
CA ASP A 335 7.34 -7.90 -14.39
C ASP A 335 6.73 -8.19 -15.78
N MET A 336 6.67 -7.19 -16.64
CA MET A 336 6.26 -7.40 -18.03
C MET A 336 7.21 -8.38 -18.74
N LEU A 337 8.53 -8.20 -18.57
CA LEU A 337 9.54 -9.12 -19.11
C LEU A 337 9.39 -10.53 -18.52
N ARG A 338 9.27 -10.64 -17.18
CA ARG A 338 9.03 -11.92 -16.49
C ARG A 338 7.84 -12.66 -17.08
N LYS A 339 6.70 -11.98 -17.26
CA LYS A 339 5.49 -12.61 -17.81
C LYS A 339 5.66 -13.03 -19.27
N ARG A 340 6.39 -12.25 -20.06
CA ARG A 340 6.74 -12.64 -21.45
C ARG A 340 7.60 -13.92 -21.46
N VAL A 341 8.66 -13.97 -20.66
CA VAL A 341 9.51 -15.16 -20.55
C VAL A 341 8.71 -16.36 -20.08
N SER A 342 7.87 -16.19 -19.05
CA SER A 342 7.01 -17.28 -18.56
C SER A 342 6.02 -17.79 -19.61
N SER A 343 5.56 -16.94 -20.53
CA SER A 343 4.64 -17.37 -21.60
C SER A 343 5.34 -18.16 -22.73
N LEU A 344 6.67 -18.12 -22.83
CA LEU A 344 7.45 -18.90 -23.77
C LEU A 344 7.66 -20.36 -23.29
N ILE A 345 7.41 -20.63 -22.00
CA ILE A 345 7.46 -21.99 -21.44
C ILE A 345 6.12 -22.66 -21.73
N PRO A 346 6.05 -23.69 -22.58
CA PRO A 346 4.79 -24.32 -22.88
C PRO A 346 4.17 -24.94 -21.64
N PRO A 347 2.83 -24.87 -21.47
CA PRO A 347 2.16 -25.53 -20.36
C PRO A 347 2.50 -27.05 -20.43
N ARG A 348 2.94 -27.60 -19.27
CA ARG A 348 3.11 -29.05 -19.16
C ARG A 348 1.82 -29.73 -19.59
N ALA A 349 1.93 -30.65 -20.56
CA ALA A 349 0.82 -31.50 -20.97
C ALA A 349 0.17 -32.14 -19.73
N PRO A 350 -1.16 -32.18 -19.62
CA PRO A 350 -1.82 -32.89 -18.52
C PRO A 350 -1.34 -34.33 -18.51
N HIS A 351 -0.95 -34.84 -17.34
CA HIS A 351 -0.54 -36.24 -17.19
C HIS A 351 -1.70 -37.13 -17.63
N PRO A 352 -1.48 -38.12 -18.54
CA PRO A 352 -2.53 -38.95 -19.14
C PRO A 352 -3.28 -39.83 -18.13
N ASN A 353 -2.89 -39.89 -16.87
CA ASN A 353 -3.43 -40.81 -15.84
C ASN A 353 -4.33 -40.18 -14.77
N ALA A 354 -4.81 -38.93 -14.93
CA ALA A 354 -5.70 -38.35 -13.91
C ALA A 354 -7.17 -38.83 -13.97
N ASP A 355 -7.58 -39.43 -15.09
CA ASP A 355 -8.98 -39.86 -15.31
C ASP A 355 -9.20 -41.38 -15.06
N ALA A 356 -8.17 -42.14 -14.71
CA ALA A 356 -8.26 -43.58 -14.55
C ALA A 356 -8.53 -44.06 -13.09
N VAL A 357 -8.60 -43.16 -12.10
CA VAL A 357 -8.80 -43.51 -10.66
C VAL A 357 -10.25 -43.22 -10.16
N GLY A 358 -11.12 -42.69 -11.03
CA GLY A 358 -12.49 -42.36 -10.67
C GLY A 358 -13.58 -43.40 -11.01
N GLN A 359 -13.20 -44.60 -11.47
CA GLN A 359 -14.14 -45.70 -11.73
C GLN A 359 -13.64 -47.00 -11.10
N ARG A 360 -13.70 -47.09 -9.79
CA ARG A 360 -13.84 -48.35 -9.06
C ARG A 360 -14.52 -48.11 -7.74
#